data_ccaa3f6b0330ccb7f08d0a1c5d5e2165
#
_entry.id   ccaa3f6b0330ccb7f08d0a1c5d5e2165
#
_cell.length_a   1.000
_cell.length_b   1.000
_cell.length_c   1.000
_cell.angle_alpha   90.00
_cell.angle_beta   90.00
_cell.angle_gamma   90.00
#
_symmetry.space_group_name_H-M   'P 1'
#
loop_
_entity.id
_entity.type
_entity.pdbx_description
1 polymer ?
#
loop_
_entity_poly.entity_id
_entity_poly.type
_entity_poly.pdbx_seq_one_letter_code
_entity_poly.pdbx_strand_id
1 'polypeptide(L)'
;LGVIYITHDLSTVRYFSERIFVMYAAKIVEKAPVKELLGNPLHPYTKALLAAIPDPDPENAKVFKEVPPGEPPSLLRPPTGCRFHPRCPHKIEGLCDREVPPEFEPVPGHFVSCWLYR
;
A
#
# COMPACT_ATOMS: atom_id res chain seq x y z
N LEU A 1 7.14 23.92 -12.52
CA LEU A 1 6.56 24.01 -11.18
C LEU A 1 6.31 22.62 -10.63
N GLY A 2 6.90 22.29 -9.47
CA GLY A 2 6.67 21.01 -8.80
C GLY A 2 5.47 21.11 -7.86
N VAL A 3 4.61 20.07 -7.86
CA VAL A 3 3.44 20.02 -6.98
C VAL A 3 3.43 18.70 -6.23
N ILE A 4 3.25 18.77 -4.90
CA ILE A 4 3.01 17.60 -4.05
C ILE A 4 1.54 17.62 -3.64
N TYR A 5 0.82 16.54 -3.98
CA TYR A 5 -0.59 16.39 -3.66
C TYR A 5 -0.76 15.27 -2.63
N ILE A 6 -1.25 15.63 -1.44
CA ILE A 6 -1.44 14.67 -0.35
C ILE A 6 -2.93 14.37 -0.22
N THR A 7 -3.29 13.09 -0.34
CA THR A 7 -4.69 12.66 -0.29
C THR A 7 -4.78 11.22 0.20
N HIS A 8 -5.95 10.85 0.72
CA HIS A 8 -6.32 9.46 1.01
C HIS A 8 -7.27 8.89 -0.05
N ASP A 9 -7.58 9.66 -1.10
CA ASP A 9 -8.49 9.26 -2.17
C ASP A 9 -7.71 8.90 -3.43
N LEU A 10 -7.51 7.59 -3.65
CA LEU A 10 -6.81 7.08 -4.82
C LEU A 10 -7.60 7.23 -6.12
N SER A 11 -8.90 7.44 -6.05
CA SER A 11 -9.73 7.58 -7.26
C SER A 11 -9.38 8.82 -8.05
N THR A 12 -8.86 9.87 -7.41
CA THR A 12 -8.50 11.14 -8.05
C THR A 12 -7.02 11.24 -8.41
N VAL A 13 -6.16 10.47 -7.76
CA VAL A 13 -4.71 10.58 -7.89
C VAL A 13 -4.23 10.38 -9.34
N ARG A 14 -4.86 9.46 -10.08
CA ARG A 14 -4.48 9.18 -11.47
C ARG A 14 -4.62 10.36 -12.41
N TYR A 15 -5.41 11.38 -12.05
CA TYR A 15 -5.64 12.55 -12.90
C TYR A 15 -4.66 13.69 -12.62
N PHE A 16 -4.02 13.69 -11.46
CA PHE A 16 -3.20 14.80 -11.00
C PHE A 16 -1.74 14.44 -10.78
N SER A 17 -1.40 13.18 -10.71
CA SER A 17 -0.08 12.73 -10.29
C SER A 17 0.65 11.97 -11.37
N GLU A 18 1.98 12.17 -11.43
CA GLU A 18 2.87 11.37 -12.27
C GLU A 18 3.42 10.17 -11.49
N ARG A 19 3.69 10.37 -10.20
CA ARG A 19 4.20 9.34 -9.29
C ARG A 19 3.38 9.32 -8.02
N ILE A 20 3.26 8.13 -7.43
CA ILE A 20 2.55 7.92 -6.18
C ILE A 20 3.51 7.36 -5.14
N PHE A 21 3.44 7.92 -3.93
CA PHE A 21 4.11 7.40 -2.75
C PHE A 21 3.01 7.00 -1.76
N VAL A 22 2.90 5.70 -1.48
CA VAL A 22 1.91 5.19 -0.53
C VAL A 22 2.54 5.17 0.85
N MET A 23 1.87 5.79 1.82
CA MET A 23 2.34 5.86 3.20
C MET A 23 1.41 5.10 4.14
N TYR A 24 2.00 4.41 5.11
CA TYR A 24 1.28 3.75 6.18
C TYR A 24 2.02 3.96 7.49
N ALA A 25 1.32 4.47 8.51
CA ALA A 25 1.87 4.72 9.84
C ALA A 25 3.21 5.49 9.78
N ALA A 26 3.23 6.58 9.01
CA ALA A 26 4.38 7.47 8.82
C ALA A 26 5.58 6.83 8.09
N LYS A 27 5.38 5.73 7.37
CA LYS A 27 6.40 5.10 6.54
C LYS A 27 5.92 4.97 5.10
N ILE A 28 6.82 5.22 4.14
CA ILE A 28 6.54 4.95 2.73
C ILE A 28 6.66 3.45 2.52
N VAL A 29 5.59 2.82 2.05
CA VAL A 29 5.53 1.37 1.84
C VAL A 29 5.64 0.98 0.37
N GLU A 30 5.26 1.88 -0.53
CA GLU A 30 5.35 1.64 -1.97
C GLU A 30 5.45 2.96 -2.72
N LYS A 31 6.21 2.99 -3.81
CA LYS A 31 6.29 4.16 -4.70
C LYS A 31 6.54 3.72 -6.13
N ALA A 32 5.84 4.34 -7.06
CA ALA A 32 5.94 4.01 -8.48
C ALA A 32 5.30 5.11 -9.33
N PRO A 33 5.53 5.10 -10.66
CA PRO A 33 4.71 5.89 -11.57
C PRO A 33 3.24 5.51 -11.40
N VAL A 34 2.34 6.48 -11.56
CA VAL A 34 0.92 6.28 -11.25
C VAL A 34 0.30 5.10 -12.02
N LYS A 35 0.61 4.99 -13.31
CA LYS A 35 0.05 3.90 -14.15
C LYS A 35 0.54 2.53 -13.71
N GLU A 36 1.81 2.43 -13.35
CA GLU A 36 2.40 1.18 -12.87
C GLU A 36 1.78 0.76 -11.54
N LEU A 37 1.67 1.69 -10.60
CA LEU A 37 1.14 1.38 -9.28
C LEU A 37 -0.33 0.97 -9.34
N LEU A 38 -1.14 1.68 -10.11
CA LEU A 38 -2.57 1.37 -10.23
C LEU A 38 -2.83 0.07 -10.98
N GLY A 39 -1.96 -0.28 -11.94
CA GLY A 39 -2.08 -1.52 -12.70
C GLY A 39 -1.44 -2.73 -12.02
N ASN A 40 -0.48 -2.51 -11.14
CA ASN A 40 0.30 -3.59 -10.51
C ASN A 40 0.71 -3.21 -9.08
N PRO A 41 -0.24 -3.04 -8.15
CA PRO A 41 0.10 -2.77 -6.76
C PRO A 41 0.80 -3.98 -6.15
N LEU A 42 1.85 -3.74 -5.38
CA LEU A 42 2.67 -4.82 -4.80
C LEU A 42 2.45 -4.98 -3.30
N HIS A 43 2.41 -3.87 -2.56
CA HIS A 43 2.25 -3.95 -1.11
C HIS A 43 0.81 -4.35 -0.75
N PRO A 44 0.61 -5.25 0.22
CA PRO A 44 -0.73 -5.66 0.64
C PRO A 44 -1.64 -4.49 1.04
N TYR A 45 -1.08 -3.46 1.68
CA TYR A 45 -1.84 -2.27 2.03
C TYR A 45 -2.32 -1.51 0.79
N THR A 46 -1.45 -1.36 -0.21
CA THR A 46 -1.81 -0.70 -1.48
C THR A 46 -2.92 -1.46 -2.19
N LYS A 47 -2.84 -2.79 -2.21
CA LYS A 47 -3.89 -3.64 -2.78
C LYS A 47 -5.23 -3.42 -2.08
N ALA A 48 -5.20 -3.31 -0.75
CA ALA A 48 -6.41 -3.07 0.03
C ALA A 48 -7.01 -1.68 -0.26
N LEU A 49 -6.17 -0.65 -0.39
CA LEU A 49 -6.63 0.69 -0.73
C LEU A 49 -7.30 0.73 -2.10
N LEU A 50 -6.71 0.08 -3.09
CA LEU A 50 -7.29 0.03 -4.44
C LEU A 50 -8.57 -0.78 -4.48
N ALA A 51 -8.65 -1.86 -3.71
CA ALA A 51 -9.86 -2.68 -3.61
C ALA A 51 -11.01 -1.93 -2.95
N ALA A 52 -10.73 -0.91 -2.13
CA ALA A 52 -11.74 -0.11 -1.45
C ALA A 52 -12.33 0.99 -2.34
N ILE A 53 -11.76 1.25 -3.54
CA ILE A 53 -12.31 2.25 -4.46
C ILE A 53 -13.65 1.73 -4.99
N PRO A 54 -14.73 2.54 -4.92
CA PRO A 54 -16.03 2.13 -5.45
C PRO A 54 -15.96 1.87 -6.95
N ASP A 55 -16.52 0.74 -7.37
CA ASP A 55 -16.62 0.40 -8.78
C ASP A 55 -18.06 0.65 -9.25
N PRO A 56 -18.27 1.45 -10.31
CA PRO A 56 -19.62 1.72 -10.83
C PRO A 56 -20.28 0.51 -11.47
N ASP A 57 -19.52 -0.55 -11.81
CA ASP A 57 -20.08 -1.76 -12.40
C ASP A 57 -20.74 -2.62 -11.31
N PRO A 58 -22.08 -2.87 -11.38
CA PRO A 58 -22.78 -3.68 -10.37
C PRO A 58 -22.25 -5.10 -10.26
N GLU A 59 -21.70 -5.67 -11.33
CA GLU A 59 -21.14 -7.01 -11.29
C GLU A 59 -19.85 -7.05 -10.49
N ASN A 60 -19.02 -6.02 -10.60
CA ASN A 60 -17.79 -5.92 -9.82
C ASN A 60 -18.08 -5.65 -8.34
N ALA A 61 -19.23 -5.05 -8.03
CA ALA A 61 -19.63 -4.83 -6.64
C ALA A 61 -19.92 -6.14 -5.90
N LYS A 62 -20.16 -7.24 -6.61
CA LYS A 62 -20.39 -8.57 -6.03
C LYS A 62 -19.08 -9.29 -5.72
N VAL A 63 -17.97 -8.82 -6.26
CA VAL A 63 -16.66 -9.42 -6.00
C VAL A 63 -16.25 -9.14 -4.56
N PHE A 64 -15.86 -10.19 -3.83
CA PHE A 64 -15.37 -10.03 -2.47
C PHE A 64 -14.10 -9.18 -2.47
N LYS A 65 -14.13 -8.11 -1.68
CA LYS A 65 -12.97 -7.24 -1.50
C LYS A 65 -12.33 -7.55 -0.15
N GLU A 66 -11.07 -7.90 -0.19
CA GLU A 66 -10.31 -8.16 1.02
C GLU A 66 -10.03 -6.85 1.75
N VAL A 67 -10.62 -6.69 2.93
CA VAL A 67 -10.41 -5.51 3.78
C VAL A 67 -9.54 -5.93 4.96
N PRO A 68 -8.40 -5.26 5.21
CA PRO A 68 -7.57 -5.60 6.35
C PRO A 68 -8.33 -5.41 7.65
N PRO A 69 -8.26 -6.38 8.59
CA PRO A 69 -8.91 -6.23 9.89
C PRO A 69 -8.18 -5.23 10.78
N GLY A 70 -8.88 -4.74 11.79
CA GLY A 70 -8.29 -3.92 12.84
C GLY A 70 -8.18 -2.44 12.50
N GLU A 71 -7.55 -1.70 13.40
CA GLU A 71 -7.37 -0.26 13.31
C GLU A 71 -5.92 0.07 12.95
N PRO A 72 -5.65 1.29 12.41
CA PRO A 72 -4.29 1.74 12.20
C PRO A 72 -3.49 1.72 13.50
N PRO A 73 -2.20 1.38 13.47
CA PRO A 73 -1.38 1.33 14.67
C PRO A 73 -1.14 2.72 15.25
N SER A 74 -0.89 2.75 16.56
CA SER A 74 -0.51 4.00 17.23
C SER A 74 0.87 4.46 16.73
N LEU A 75 0.98 5.77 16.43
CA LEU A 75 2.27 6.37 16.09
C LEU A 75 3.15 6.59 17.31
N LEU A 76 2.55 6.57 18.52
CA LEU A 76 3.31 6.69 19.77
C LEU A 76 4.03 5.38 20.12
N ARG A 77 3.41 4.25 19.80
CA ARG A 77 3.98 2.91 20.02
C ARG A 77 3.77 2.07 18.78
N PRO A 78 4.53 2.35 17.70
CA PRO A 78 4.36 1.60 16.47
C PRO A 78 4.76 0.14 16.65
N PRO A 79 4.16 -0.80 15.89
CA PRO A 79 4.55 -2.19 15.92
C PRO A 79 6.02 -2.37 15.54
N THR A 80 6.66 -3.39 16.08
CA THR A 80 8.01 -3.78 15.67
C THR A 80 7.98 -4.38 14.26
N GLY A 81 9.07 -4.18 13.51
CA GLY A 81 9.17 -4.70 12.15
C GLY A 81 8.31 -3.92 11.17
N CYS A 82 7.66 -4.62 10.26
CA CYS A 82 6.75 -4.01 9.29
C CYS A 82 5.52 -3.44 10.00
N ARG A 83 5.26 -2.15 9.82
CA ARG A 83 4.15 -1.48 10.53
C ARG A 83 2.78 -2.00 10.13
N PHE A 84 2.65 -2.63 8.96
CA PHE A 84 1.39 -3.19 8.49
C PHE A 84 1.16 -4.62 8.95
N HIS A 85 2.17 -5.31 9.50
CA HIS A 85 2.07 -6.74 9.80
C HIS A 85 0.86 -7.14 10.67
N PRO A 86 0.41 -6.33 11.65
CA PRO A 86 -0.77 -6.72 12.44
C PRO A 86 -2.06 -6.83 11.64
N ARG A 87 -2.11 -6.19 10.47
CA ARG A 87 -3.30 -6.17 9.59
C ARG A 87 -3.06 -6.89 8.27
N CYS A 88 -1.84 -7.39 8.04
CA CYS A 88 -1.46 -7.98 6.76
C CYS A 88 -1.91 -9.46 6.69
N PRO A 89 -2.72 -9.84 5.68
CA PRO A 89 -3.12 -11.23 5.52
C PRO A 89 -1.99 -12.14 5.03
N HIS A 90 -0.89 -11.54 4.55
CA HIS A 90 0.25 -12.27 3.98
C HIS A 90 1.52 -12.14 4.82
N LYS A 91 1.40 -11.76 6.10
CA LYS A 91 2.57 -11.57 6.95
C LYS A 91 3.39 -12.85 7.08
N ILE A 92 4.71 -12.68 7.12
CA ILE A 92 5.64 -13.78 7.39
C ILE A 92 5.98 -13.75 8.87
N GLU A 93 5.57 -14.76 9.62
CA GLU A 93 5.82 -14.82 11.05
C GLU A 93 7.32 -14.98 11.33
N GLY A 94 7.80 -14.27 12.34
CA GLY A 94 9.21 -14.26 12.69
C GLY A 94 10.05 -13.31 11.84
N LEU A 95 9.48 -12.68 10.80
CA LEU A 95 10.17 -11.73 9.95
C LEU A 95 9.43 -10.39 9.90
N CYS A 96 8.19 -10.37 9.45
CA CYS A 96 7.41 -9.13 9.36
C CYS A 96 7.16 -8.49 10.72
N ASP A 97 7.06 -9.29 11.77
CA ASP A 97 6.84 -8.81 13.13
C ASP A 97 8.11 -8.38 13.86
N ARG A 98 9.28 -8.70 13.32
CA ARG A 98 10.57 -8.42 13.97
C ARG A 98 11.46 -7.44 13.23
N GLU A 99 11.47 -7.50 11.91
CA GLU A 99 12.39 -6.71 11.09
C GLU A 99 11.64 -5.78 10.14
N VAL A 100 12.11 -4.52 10.07
CA VAL A 100 11.58 -3.54 9.12
C VAL A 100 12.05 -3.93 7.72
N PRO A 101 11.14 -4.14 6.75
CA PRO A 101 11.57 -4.49 5.41
C PRO A 101 12.30 -3.32 4.74
N PRO A 102 13.42 -3.59 4.07
CA PRO A 102 14.06 -2.58 3.22
C PRO A 102 13.24 -2.35 1.96
N GLU A 103 13.61 -1.33 1.20
CA GLU A 103 12.97 -1.05 -0.08
C GLU A 103 13.52 -1.99 -1.15
N PHE A 104 12.64 -2.75 -1.80
CA PHE A 104 12.96 -3.60 -2.93
C PHE A 104 12.46 -2.98 -4.23
N GLU A 105 13.10 -3.30 -5.34
CA GLU A 105 12.69 -2.84 -6.67
C GLU A 105 12.39 -4.04 -7.58
N PRO A 106 11.24 -4.72 -7.42
CA PRO A 106 10.90 -5.88 -8.25
C PRO A 106 10.70 -5.55 -9.72
N VAL A 107 10.28 -4.32 -10.01
CA VAL A 107 10.09 -3.80 -11.37
C VAL A 107 10.84 -2.49 -11.47
N PRO A 108 11.55 -2.19 -12.57
CA PRO A 108 12.28 -0.93 -12.70
C PRO A 108 11.39 0.30 -12.44
N GLY A 109 11.81 1.14 -11.50
CA GLY A 109 11.06 2.33 -11.09
C GLY A 109 9.91 2.08 -10.13
N HIS A 110 9.62 0.82 -9.76
CA HIS A 110 8.57 0.44 -8.83
C HIS A 110 9.21 -0.13 -7.56
N PHE A 111 9.08 0.61 -6.47
CA PHE A 111 9.72 0.26 -5.19
C PHE A 111 8.66 -0.14 -4.17
N VAL A 112 8.98 -1.16 -3.36
CA VAL A 112 8.07 -1.65 -2.33
C VAL A 112 8.86 -2.10 -1.09
N SER A 113 8.38 -1.72 0.09
CA SER A 113 8.97 -2.12 1.37
C SER A 113 8.13 -3.26 1.96
N CYS A 114 8.35 -4.46 1.45
CA CYS A 114 7.60 -5.65 1.86
C CYS A 114 8.47 -6.90 1.71
N TRP A 115 8.49 -7.73 2.75
CA TRP A 115 9.29 -8.96 2.74
C TRP A 115 8.83 -10.00 1.71
N LEU A 116 7.62 -9.87 1.17
CA LEU A 116 7.16 -10.77 0.11
C LEU A 116 7.99 -10.64 -1.18
N TYR A 117 8.72 -9.56 -1.34
CA TYR A 117 9.49 -9.26 -2.56
C TYR A 117 11.00 -9.31 -2.34
N ARG A 118 11.44 -9.96 -1.27
CA ARG A 118 12.85 -10.17 -0.98
C ARG A 118 13.52 -11.13 -1.98
#